data_43051eace1129fdd21b7ccbb5069f176
#
_entry.id   43051eace1129fdd21b7ccbb5069f176
#
_cell.length_a   1.000
_cell.length_b   1.000
_cell.length_c   1.000
_cell.angle_alpha   90.00
_cell.angle_beta   90.00
_cell.angle_gamma   90.00
#
_symmetry.space_group_name_H-M   'P 1'
#
loop_
_entity.id
_entity.type
_entity.pdbx_description
1 polymer ?
#
loop_
_entity_poly.entity_id
_entity_poly.type
_entity_poly.pdbx_seq_one_letter_code
_entity_poly.pdbx_strand_id
1 'polypeptide(L)'
;MRILKLIPVLMIVLGVSVRAANSIEFPPEPPKKLIVHTVKSGEELHLLAGYYYLDCRQWEQIYQANLGSIANPNRIYPGQQLYVYVDADWTPPFDLDAYVEKWRPYLLSGTVP
;
A
#
# COMPACT_ATOMS: atom_id res chain seq x y z
N MET A 1 31.78 -34.21 -33.21
CA MET A 1 31.53 -33.29 -33.82
C MET A 1 30.20 -32.96 -33.80
N ARG A 2 29.20 -33.68 -33.79
CA ARG A 2 27.96 -33.23 -33.79
C ARG A 2 27.57 -32.86 -32.47
N ILE A 3 28.19 -33.09 -31.46
CA ILE A 3 27.91 -32.71 -30.12
C ILE A 3 27.84 -31.23 -29.98
N LEU A 4 28.51 -30.55 -30.83
CA LEU A 4 28.51 -29.12 -30.83
C LEU A 4 27.13 -28.53 -30.92
N LYS A 5 26.23 -29.21 -31.54
CA LYS A 5 24.90 -28.68 -31.70
C LYS A 5 24.16 -28.68 -30.43
N LEU A 6 24.33 -29.69 -29.62
CA LEU A 6 23.64 -29.79 -28.38
C LEU A 6 24.14 -28.76 -27.41
N ILE A 7 25.40 -28.46 -27.46
CA ILE A 7 26.01 -27.53 -26.56
C ILE A 7 25.34 -26.18 -26.58
N PRO A 8 25.10 -25.58 -27.73
CA PRO A 8 24.43 -24.29 -27.75
C PRO A 8 23.04 -24.32 -27.10
N VAL A 9 22.35 -25.38 -27.32
CA VAL A 9 21.03 -25.53 -26.76
C VAL A 9 21.12 -25.61 -25.26
N LEU A 10 22.04 -26.36 -24.75
CA LEU A 10 22.26 -26.47 -23.34
C LEU A 10 22.63 -25.15 -22.74
N MET A 11 23.41 -24.38 -23.47
CA MET A 11 23.83 -23.10 -22.96
C MET A 11 22.65 -22.17 -22.74
N ILE A 12 21.69 -22.21 -23.62
CA ILE A 12 20.51 -21.37 -23.47
C ILE A 12 19.74 -21.77 -22.23
N VAL A 13 19.57 -23.05 -22.03
CA VAL A 13 18.88 -23.56 -20.88
C VAL A 13 19.63 -23.19 -19.60
N LEU A 14 20.95 -23.36 -19.67
CA LEU A 14 21.78 -23.03 -18.53
C LEU A 14 21.71 -21.55 -18.18
N GLY A 15 21.61 -20.72 -19.18
CA GLY A 15 21.52 -19.31 -18.96
C GLY A 15 20.30 -18.96 -18.11
N VAL A 16 19.18 -19.55 -18.40
CA VAL A 16 17.98 -19.35 -17.64
C VAL A 16 18.14 -19.92 -16.25
N SER A 17 18.71 -21.10 -16.15
CA SER A 17 18.91 -21.75 -14.86
C SER A 17 19.87 -20.96 -13.97
N VAL A 18 20.94 -20.47 -14.56
CA VAL A 18 21.92 -19.70 -13.80
C VAL A 18 21.29 -18.46 -13.22
N ARG A 19 20.49 -17.78 -14.00
CA ARG A 19 19.84 -16.58 -13.50
C ARG A 19 18.90 -16.91 -12.33
N ALA A 20 18.12 -17.96 -12.45
CA ALA A 20 17.23 -18.38 -11.38
C ALA A 20 18.02 -18.81 -10.16
N ALA A 21 19.13 -19.50 -10.36
CA ALA A 21 19.92 -19.98 -9.25
C ALA A 21 20.63 -18.86 -8.51
N ASN A 22 20.98 -17.79 -9.22
CA ASN A 22 21.74 -16.70 -8.62
C ASN A 22 20.87 -15.57 -8.07
N SER A 23 19.62 -15.56 -8.40
CA SER A 23 18.75 -14.50 -7.92
C SER A 23 17.99 -14.98 -6.71
N ILE A 24 17.78 -14.04 -5.78
CA ILE A 24 16.93 -14.31 -4.64
C ILE A 24 15.51 -14.09 -5.10
N GLU A 25 14.73 -15.15 -5.05
CA GLU A 25 13.33 -15.05 -5.41
C GLU A 25 12.50 -14.83 -4.17
N PHE A 26 11.83 -13.69 -4.13
CA PHE A 26 10.87 -13.43 -3.07
C PHE A 26 9.54 -14.04 -3.47
N PRO A 27 8.76 -14.52 -2.51
CA PRO A 27 7.41 -14.97 -2.83
C PRO A 27 6.64 -13.81 -3.46
N PRO A 28 5.74 -14.09 -4.40
CA PRO A 28 4.94 -13.03 -5.01
C PRO A 28 4.14 -12.31 -3.94
N GLU A 29 4.02 -10.99 -4.09
CA GLU A 29 3.20 -10.22 -3.18
C GLU A 29 1.75 -10.69 -3.29
N PRO A 30 1.04 -10.71 -2.17
CA PRO A 30 -0.39 -11.03 -2.22
C PRO A 30 -1.11 -10.00 -3.08
N PRO A 31 -2.19 -10.40 -3.73
CA PRO A 31 -2.92 -9.49 -4.57
C PRO A 31 -3.48 -8.31 -3.77
N LYS A 32 -3.49 -7.16 -4.43
CA LYS A 32 -3.99 -5.92 -3.84
C LYS A 32 -5.28 -5.51 -4.53
N LYS A 33 -6.09 -4.77 -3.81
CA LYS A 33 -7.26 -4.11 -4.39
C LYS A 33 -7.18 -2.62 -4.12
N LEU A 34 -7.78 -1.84 -4.99
CA LEU A 34 -7.84 -0.40 -4.87
C LEU A 34 -9.14 0.00 -4.18
N ILE A 35 -9.02 0.82 -3.15
CA ILE A 35 -10.15 1.48 -2.52
C ILE A 35 -10.05 2.96 -2.83
N VAL A 36 -11.16 3.56 -3.23
CA VAL A 36 -11.27 5.00 -3.37
C VAL A 36 -11.95 5.52 -2.11
N HIS A 37 -11.16 6.17 -1.27
CA HIS A 37 -11.64 6.70 0.01
C HIS A 37 -12.02 8.15 -0.14
N THR A 38 -13.23 8.52 0.25
CA THR A 38 -13.65 9.91 0.31
C THR A 38 -13.40 10.44 1.71
N VAL A 39 -12.53 11.44 1.82
CA VAL A 39 -12.14 12.03 3.10
C VAL A 39 -13.34 12.72 3.74
N LYS A 40 -13.50 12.50 5.03
CA LYS A 40 -14.51 13.17 5.84
C LYS A 40 -13.84 14.07 6.87
N SER A 41 -14.61 15.00 7.41
CA SER A 41 -14.11 15.92 8.41
C SER A 41 -13.54 15.18 9.62
N GLY A 42 -12.35 15.57 10.04
CA GLY A 42 -11.66 14.95 11.18
C GLY A 42 -10.70 13.82 10.79
N GLU A 43 -10.67 13.43 9.52
CA GLU A 43 -9.75 12.39 9.05
C GLU A 43 -8.41 12.99 8.68
N GLU A 44 -7.36 12.22 8.92
CA GLU A 44 -6.00 12.56 8.54
C GLU A 44 -5.28 11.29 8.10
N LEU A 45 -4.14 11.45 7.43
CA LEU A 45 -3.45 10.29 6.85
C LEU A 45 -3.03 9.24 7.87
N HIS A 46 -2.60 9.66 9.05
CA HIS A 46 -2.22 8.72 10.11
C HIS A 46 -3.42 7.88 10.55
N LEU A 47 -4.57 8.53 10.71
CA LEU A 47 -5.79 7.84 11.07
C LEU A 47 -6.19 6.83 10.00
N LEU A 48 -6.14 7.26 8.74
CA LEU A 48 -6.47 6.37 7.63
C LEU A 48 -5.50 5.20 7.53
N ALA A 49 -4.22 5.43 7.77
CA ALA A 49 -3.24 4.33 7.78
C ALA A 49 -3.54 3.35 8.91
N GLY A 50 -3.96 3.85 10.07
CA GLY A 50 -4.39 2.99 11.16
C GLY A 50 -5.59 2.14 10.78
N TYR A 51 -6.52 2.72 10.04
CA TYR A 51 -7.73 2.03 9.58
C TYR A 51 -7.42 1.00 8.49
N TYR A 52 -6.64 1.38 7.49
CA TYR A 52 -6.39 0.52 6.34
C TYR A 52 -5.26 -0.48 6.55
N TYR A 53 -4.25 -0.11 7.34
CA TYR A 53 -3.04 -0.93 7.51
C TYR A 53 -2.82 -1.39 8.95
N LEU A 54 -3.66 -0.96 9.89
CA LEU A 54 -3.49 -1.21 11.32
C LEU A 54 -2.15 -0.69 11.84
N ASP A 55 -1.59 0.31 11.17
CA ASP A 55 -0.33 0.93 11.55
C ASP A 55 -0.30 2.36 11.03
N CYS A 56 -0.50 3.32 11.92
CA CYS A 56 -0.55 4.73 11.54
C CYS A 56 0.79 5.24 10.97
N ARG A 57 1.89 4.55 11.24
CA ARG A 57 3.19 4.92 10.68
C ARG A 57 3.27 4.67 9.18
N GLN A 58 2.35 3.92 8.62
CA GLN A 58 2.31 3.63 7.19
C GLN A 58 1.55 4.67 6.38
N TRP A 59 1.33 5.86 6.93
CA TRP A 59 0.65 6.95 6.24
C TRP A 59 1.33 7.33 4.91
N GLU A 60 2.64 7.13 4.82
CA GLU A 60 3.37 7.44 3.60
C GLU A 60 2.91 6.62 2.41
N GLN A 61 2.41 5.40 2.63
CA GLN A 61 1.89 4.60 1.53
C GLN A 61 0.70 5.27 0.86
N ILE A 62 -0.17 5.88 1.66
CA ILE A 62 -1.31 6.61 1.13
C ILE A 62 -0.83 7.88 0.44
N TYR A 63 0.09 8.59 1.05
CA TYR A 63 0.65 9.80 0.47
C TYR A 63 1.30 9.52 -0.89
N GLN A 64 2.14 8.50 -0.97
CA GLN A 64 2.83 8.14 -2.21
C GLN A 64 1.86 7.76 -3.33
N ALA A 65 0.76 7.13 -3.00
CA ALA A 65 -0.24 6.76 -3.99
C ALA A 65 -1.06 7.96 -4.48
N ASN A 66 -0.94 9.11 -3.83
CA ASN A 66 -1.76 10.29 -4.10
C ASN A 66 -0.95 11.58 -4.27
N LEU A 67 0.29 11.48 -4.71
CA LEU A 67 1.16 12.65 -4.84
C LEU A 67 0.57 13.75 -5.70
N GLY A 68 -0.21 13.38 -6.70
CA GLY A 68 -0.82 14.37 -7.59
C GLY A 68 -1.97 15.15 -6.97
N SER A 69 -2.55 14.66 -5.88
CA SER A 69 -3.71 15.29 -5.25
C SER A 69 -3.45 15.75 -3.83
N ILE A 70 -2.38 15.31 -3.19
CA ILE A 70 -2.01 15.75 -1.85
C ILE A 70 -0.79 16.65 -1.93
N ALA A 71 -1.00 17.94 -1.76
CA ALA A 71 0.10 18.90 -1.78
C ALA A 71 0.88 18.88 -0.46
N ASN A 72 0.18 18.69 0.65
CA ASN A 72 0.78 18.66 1.98
C ASN A 72 0.19 17.45 2.73
N PRO A 73 1.03 16.49 3.13
CA PRO A 73 0.51 15.28 3.80
C PRO A 73 -0.18 15.55 5.14
N ASN A 74 0.07 16.72 5.74
CA ASN A 74 -0.61 17.10 6.97
C ASN A 74 -1.97 17.73 6.71
N ARG A 75 -2.36 17.87 5.45
CA ARG A 75 -3.61 18.53 5.07
C ARG A 75 -4.33 17.76 3.99
N ILE A 76 -5.32 17.00 4.39
CA ILE A 76 -6.31 16.44 3.49
C ILE A 76 -7.65 17.06 3.86
N TYR A 77 -8.55 17.13 2.89
CA TYR A 77 -9.77 17.92 3.03
C TYR A 77 -11.00 17.04 2.84
N PRO A 78 -12.08 17.32 3.56
CA PRO A 78 -13.36 16.62 3.34
C PRO A 78 -13.78 16.68 1.87
N GLY A 79 -14.24 15.56 1.34
CA GLY A 79 -14.63 15.44 -0.05
C GLY A 79 -13.51 15.04 -0.98
N GLN A 80 -12.26 15.13 -0.55
CA GLN A 80 -11.12 14.69 -1.34
C GLN A 80 -11.15 13.18 -1.50
N GLN A 81 -10.86 12.68 -2.70
CA GLN A 81 -10.81 11.24 -2.95
C GLN A 81 -9.36 10.78 -2.96
N LEU A 82 -9.08 9.75 -2.19
CA LEU A 82 -7.75 9.17 -2.07
C LEU A 82 -7.75 7.74 -2.55
N TYR A 83 -6.70 7.35 -3.25
CA TYR A 83 -6.48 5.96 -3.64
C TYR A 83 -5.73 5.25 -2.54
N VAL A 84 -6.28 4.14 -2.09
CA VAL A 84 -5.67 3.34 -1.03
C VAL A 84 -5.58 1.89 -1.51
N TYR A 85 -4.37 1.36 -1.56
CA TYR A 85 -4.15 -0.03 -1.96
C TYR A 85 -4.06 -0.89 -0.72
N VAL A 86 -4.92 -1.89 -0.65
CA VAL A 86 -4.99 -2.82 0.48
C VAL A 86 -4.93 -4.26 -0.03
N ASP A 87 -4.72 -5.19 0.87
CA ASP A 87 -4.77 -6.60 0.51
C ASP A 87 -6.16 -6.96 -0.02
N ALA A 88 -6.23 -7.91 -0.96
CA ALA A 88 -7.48 -8.25 -1.61
C ALA A 88 -8.54 -8.75 -0.62
N ASP A 89 -8.12 -9.33 0.50
CA ASP A 89 -9.00 -9.83 1.53
C ASP A 89 -9.27 -8.83 2.65
N TRP A 90 -8.83 -7.58 2.48
CA TRP A 90 -9.02 -6.54 3.49
C TRP A 90 -10.51 -6.32 3.77
N THR A 91 -10.83 -6.21 5.04
CA THR A 91 -12.16 -5.83 5.52
C THR A 91 -12.00 -4.76 6.59
N PRO A 92 -12.99 -3.87 6.75
CA PRO A 92 -12.90 -2.81 7.76
C PRO A 92 -12.67 -3.39 9.16
N PRO A 93 -11.61 -2.95 9.86
CA PRO A 93 -11.32 -3.46 11.19
C PRO A 93 -12.23 -2.85 12.27
N PHE A 94 -12.81 -1.68 11.99
CA PHE A 94 -13.72 -0.98 12.91
C PHE A 94 -14.54 0.02 12.11
N ASP A 95 -15.53 0.63 12.74
CA ASP A 95 -16.34 1.67 12.12
C ASP A 95 -15.58 2.99 12.19
N LEU A 96 -15.07 3.44 11.05
CA LEU A 96 -14.25 4.66 10.99
C LEU A 96 -15.06 5.90 11.37
N ASP A 97 -16.31 6.01 10.92
CA ASP A 97 -17.13 7.16 11.22
C ASP A 97 -17.43 7.25 12.71
N ALA A 98 -17.74 6.14 13.34
CA ALA A 98 -17.97 6.10 14.78
C ALA A 98 -16.70 6.43 15.55
N TYR A 99 -15.56 5.97 15.07
CA TYR A 99 -14.28 6.30 15.68
C TYR A 99 -13.99 7.78 15.61
N VAL A 100 -14.13 8.39 14.42
CA VAL A 100 -13.89 9.81 14.23
C VAL A 100 -14.83 10.63 15.11
N GLU A 101 -16.11 10.27 15.17
CA GLU A 101 -17.08 11.00 15.98
C GLU A 101 -16.71 10.97 17.46
N LYS A 102 -16.30 9.81 17.94
CA LYS A 102 -15.90 9.67 19.35
C LYS A 102 -14.69 10.52 19.69
N TRP A 103 -13.72 10.59 18.77
CA TRP A 103 -12.45 11.27 19.02
C TRP A 103 -12.38 12.67 18.41
N ARG A 104 -13.47 13.13 17.77
CA ARG A 104 -13.50 14.43 17.08
C ARG A 104 -12.96 15.59 17.91
N PRO A 105 -13.33 15.75 19.17
CA PRO A 105 -12.82 16.88 19.95
C PRO A 105 -11.31 16.91 20.05
N TYR A 106 -10.68 15.73 20.09
CA TYR A 106 -9.23 15.61 20.22
C TYR A 106 -8.53 15.72 18.86
N LEU A 107 -9.13 15.13 17.82
CA LEU A 107 -8.55 15.18 16.49
C LEU A 107 -8.49 16.60 15.95
N LEU A 108 -9.51 17.39 16.21
CA LEU A 108 -9.56 18.77 15.72
C LEU A 108 -8.74 19.71 16.57
N SER A 109 -8.54 19.41 17.85
CA SER A 109 -7.75 20.25 18.75
C SER A 109 -6.27 19.92 18.73
N GLY A 110 -5.90 18.77 18.17
CA GLY A 110 -4.52 18.31 18.17
C GLY A 110 -4.08 17.76 19.53
N THR A 111 -4.99 17.62 20.48
CA THR A 111 -4.67 17.04 21.78
C THR A 111 -5.27 15.65 21.88
N VAL A 112 -4.49 14.74 22.44
CA VAL A 112 -4.91 13.36 22.67
C VAL A 112 -5.11 13.20 24.17
N PRO A 113 -6.19 12.55 24.60
CA PRO A 113 -6.44 12.37 26.03
C PRO A 113 -5.39 11.49 26.69
#